data_ae47f98dab71848b7970a38bce84ddc6
#
_entry.id   ae47f98dab71848b7970a38bce84ddc6
#
_cell.length_a   1.000
_cell.length_b   1.000
_cell.length_c   1.000
_cell.angle_alpha   90.00
_cell.angle_beta   90.00
_cell.angle_gamma   90.00
#
_symmetry.space_group_name_H-M   'P 1'
#
loop_
_entity.id
_entity.type
_entity.pdbx_description
1 polymer ?
#
loop_
_entity_poly.entity_id
_entity_poly.type
_entity_poly.pdbx_seq_one_letter_code
_entity_poly.pdbx_strand_id
1 'polypeptide(L)'
;MAMPDMTMSSPDMAMPGSIAAVSRSPTHTLTKPTAASIRLLAGLGVEGDAHQGVSVKHRSRVARSPEAPNLRQVHLIHAELFDELRDAGFAISPGQMGENVTTSGVDLLGLPVGARLHLGDEAVVEVTGLRNPCSQLNKLQPGLMAATLARDGAGNLVRKAGIMAVVLASGEVRGGDSVRIELPPPPHQPLAPV
;
A
#
# COMPACT_ATOMS: atom_id res chain seq x y z
N MET A 1 5.89 2.36 -57.59
CA MET A 1 6.09 3.29 -56.43
C MET A 1 5.27 2.72 -55.29
N ALA A 2 5.92 1.90 -54.44
CA ALA A 2 5.27 1.21 -53.34
C ALA A 2 5.31 2.07 -52.10
N MET A 3 4.17 2.29 -51.44
CA MET A 3 4.08 2.98 -50.17
C MET A 3 4.55 2.07 -49.05
N PRO A 4 5.32 2.56 -48.08
CA PRO A 4 5.68 1.76 -46.91
C PRO A 4 4.47 1.63 -45.98
N ASP A 5 4.22 0.37 -45.61
CA ASP A 5 3.27 -0.04 -44.57
C ASP A 5 3.74 0.51 -43.22
N MET A 6 3.04 1.50 -42.67
CA MET A 6 3.22 1.98 -41.30
C MET A 6 2.44 1.07 -40.36
N THR A 7 3.02 -0.05 -39.99
CA THR A 7 2.53 -0.81 -38.82
C THR A 7 2.74 0.05 -37.57
N MET A 8 1.68 0.70 -37.12
CA MET A 8 1.61 1.34 -35.84
C MET A 8 1.74 0.25 -34.76
N SER A 9 2.90 0.21 -34.11
CA SER A 9 3.14 -0.57 -32.91
C SER A 9 2.10 -0.15 -31.87
N SER A 10 1.24 -1.07 -31.46
CA SER A 10 0.31 -0.86 -30.36
C SER A 10 1.10 -0.47 -29.12
N PRO A 11 0.66 0.52 -28.32
CA PRO A 11 1.31 0.82 -27.06
C PRO A 11 1.27 -0.43 -26.19
N ASP A 12 2.41 -0.77 -25.64
CA ASP A 12 2.60 -1.84 -24.66
C ASP A 12 1.55 -1.64 -23.53
N MET A 13 0.48 -2.40 -23.59
CA MET A 13 -0.56 -2.38 -22.57
C MET A 13 0.00 -3.14 -21.37
N ALA A 14 0.76 -2.43 -20.52
CA ALA A 14 1.07 -2.90 -19.20
C ALA A 14 -0.23 -3.40 -18.55
N MET A 15 -0.25 -4.65 -18.11
CA MET A 15 -1.42 -5.21 -17.43
C MET A 15 -1.81 -4.28 -16.27
N PRO A 16 -3.08 -3.88 -16.17
CA PRO A 16 -3.50 -3.04 -15.07
C PRO A 16 -3.20 -3.75 -13.74
N GLY A 17 -2.69 -3.00 -12.76
CA GLY A 17 -2.49 -3.54 -11.43
C GLY A 17 -3.80 -4.10 -10.88
N SER A 18 -3.70 -5.05 -9.96
CA SER A 18 -4.86 -5.68 -9.33
C SER A 18 -4.71 -5.76 -7.82
N ILE A 19 -5.81 -6.01 -7.13
CA ILE A 19 -5.84 -6.30 -5.70
C ILE A 19 -5.71 -7.81 -5.53
N ALA A 20 -4.64 -8.25 -4.88
CA ALA A 20 -4.40 -9.67 -4.59
C ALA A 20 -5.20 -10.13 -3.35
N ALA A 21 -5.30 -9.29 -2.32
CA ALA A 21 -6.03 -9.58 -1.09
C ALA A 21 -6.41 -8.31 -0.34
N VAL A 22 -7.43 -8.43 0.52
CA VAL A 22 -7.84 -7.38 1.46
C VAL A 22 -7.93 -7.94 2.87
N SER A 23 -7.58 -7.10 3.87
CA SER A 23 -7.49 -7.51 5.27
C SER A 23 -7.93 -6.41 6.23
N ARG A 24 -8.57 -6.77 7.34
CA ARG A 24 -8.92 -5.83 8.41
C ARG A 24 -8.91 -6.51 9.78
N SER A 25 -8.73 -5.74 10.83
CA SER A 25 -8.84 -6.22 12.21
C SER A 25 -9.50 -5.15 13.09
N PRO A 26 -10.50 -5.50 13.90
CA PRO A 26 -11.11 -4.56 14.82
C PRO A 26 -10.22 -4.23 16.03
N THR A 27 -9.10 -4.94 16.17
CA THR A 27 -8.15 -4.77 17.27
C THR A 27 -6.76 -4.36 16.77
N HIS A 28 -5.99 -3.66 17.62
CA HIS A 28 -4.62 -3.25 17.31
C HIS A 28 -3.64 -4.44 17.39
N THR A 29 -3.84 -5.40 16.49
CA THR A 29 -2.93 -6.54 16.26
C THR A 29 -2.00 -6.24 15.10
N LEU A 30 -0.82 -6.87 15.07
CA LEU A 30 0.08 -6.74 13.93
C LEU A 30 -0.54 -7.41 12.70
N THR A 31 -1.03 -8.65 12.87
CA THR A 31 -1.67 -9.41 11.79
C THR A 31 -3.14 -9.06 11.66
N LYS A 32 -3.62 -8.97 10.43
CA LYS A 32 -5.02 -8.78 10.09
C LYS A 32 -5.51 -9.99 9.28
N PRO A 33 -6.62 -10.62 9.66
CA PRO A 33 -7.21 -11.67 8.84
C PRO A 33 -7.64 -11.13 7.48
N THR A 34 -7.47 -11.95 6.44
CA THR A 34 -8.01 -11.65 5.13
C THR A 34 -9.54 -11.72 5.14
N ALA A 35 -10.18 -10.91 4.30
CA ALA A 35 -11.62 -10.84 4.15
C ALA A 35 -11.99 -10.99 2.66
N ALA A 36 -13.25 -11.37 2.40
CA ALA A 36 -13.76 -11.41 1.02
C ALA A 36 -13.82 -10.01 0.41
N SER A 37 -14.16 -9.01 1.23
CA SER A 37 -14.13 -7.59 0.88
C SER A 37 -13.90 -6.73 2.11
N ILE A 38 -13.48 -5.49 1.90
CA ILE A 38 -13.45 -4.42 2.90
C ILE A 38 -14.16 -3.20 2.34
N ARG A 39 -14.75 -2.39 3.21
CA ARG A 39 -15.32 -1.10 2.84
C ARG A 39 -14.39 0.01 3.26
N LEU A 40 -14.03 0.88 2.32
CA LEU A 40 -13.31 2.11 2.57
C LEU A 40 -14.30 3.25 2.79
N LEU A 41 -14.04 4.09 3.79
CA LEU A 41 -14.87 5.25 4.14
C LEU A 41 -14.05 6.53 3.98
N ALA A 42 -14.56 7.46 3.17
CA ALA A 42 -13.88 8.73 2.89
C ALA A 42 -13.55 9.49 4.18
N GLY A 43 -12.30 9.88 4.33
CA GLY A 43 -11.77 10.60 5.50
C GLY A 43 -11.61 9.76 6.77
N LEU A 44 -12.01 8.48 6.77
CA LEU A 44 -12.01 7.62 7.96
C LEU A 44 -11.07 6.41 7.84
N GLY A 45 -10.98 5.80 6.66
CA GLY A 45 -10.19 4.58 6.43
C GLY A 45 -11.05 3.33 6.25
N VAL A 46 -10.55 2.19 6.73
CA VAL A 46 -11.24 0.89 6.58
C VAL A 46 -12.30 0.71 7.65
N GLU A 47 -13.54 0.46 7.22
CA GLU A 47 -14.67 0.23 8.13
C GLU A 47 -14.41 -0.97 9.05
N GLY A 48 -14.55 -0.72 10.37
CA GLY A 48 -14.33 -1.74 11.40
C GLY A 48 -12.87 -2.14 11.62
N ASP A 49 -11.88 -1.41 11.04
CA ASP A 49 -10.47 -1.58 11.38
C ASP A 49 -10.10 -0.74 12.60
N ALA A 50 -9.17 -1.22 13.42
CA ALA A 50 -8.70 -0.52 14.62
C ALA A 50 -8.05 0.85 14.33
N HIS A 51 -7.62 1.09 13.09
CA HIS A 51 -7.01 2.36 12.65
C HIS A 51 -8.02 3.32 12.00
N GLN A 52 -9.31 2.97 11.97
CA GLN A 52 -10.37 3.82 11.44
C GLN A 52 -10.51 5.10 12.26
N GLY A 53 -10.54 6.26 11.61
CA GLY A 53 -10.81 7.56 12.24
C GLY A 53 -10.07 8.73 11.64
N VAL A 54 -10.58 9.93 11.88
CA VAL A 54 -10.04 11.20 11.36
C VAL A 54 -8.71 11.60 12.00
N SER A 55 -8.48 11.25 13.26
CA SER A 55 -7.25 11.50 14.01
C SER A 55 -6.41 10.24 14.14
N VAL A 56 -5.14 10.40 14.48
CA VAL A 56 -4.20 9.29 14.63
C VAL A 56 -4.72 8.19 15.56
N LYS A 57 -4.57 6.94 15.13
CA LYS A 57 -4.97 5.74 15.91
C LYS A 57 -3.78 4.87 16.30
N HIS A 58 -2.59 5.11 15.73
CA HIS A 58 -1.41 4.36 16.08
C HIS A 58 -0.95 4.72 17.50
N ARG A 59 -0.88 3.72 18.39
CA ARG A 59 -0.64 3.90 19.84
C ARG A 59 0.52 4.83 20.19
N SER A 60 1.68 4.70 19.52
CA SER A 60 2.85 5.55 19.78
C SER A 60 2.67 7.00 19.33
N ARG A 61 1.75 7.27 18.41
CA ARG A 61 1.45 8.62 17.91
C ARG A 61 0.35 9.29 18.73
N VAL A 62 -0.68 8.54 19.11
CA VAL A 62 -1.73 9.04 20.03
C VAL A 62 -1.11 9.58 21.32
N ALA A 63 -0.09 8.90 21.84
CA ALA A 63 0.63 9.34 23.04
C ALA A 63 1.37 10.68 22.88
N ARG A 64 1.69 11.10 21.64
CA ARG A 64 2.46 12.34 21.35
C ARG A 64 1.59 13.48 20.82
N SER A 65 0.61 13.14 19.97
CA SER A 65 -0.22 14.13 19.26
C SER A 65 -1.57 13.53 18.92
N PRO A 66 -2.51 13.41 19.89
CA PRO A 66 -3.79 12.72 19.71
C PRO A 66 -4.69 13.39 18.65
N GLU A 67 -4.54 14.71 18.47
CA GLU A 67 -5.33 15.51 17.52
C GLU A 67 -4.74 15.55 16.11
N ALA A 68 -3.55 14.95 15.89
CA ALA A 68 -2.94 14.96 14.56
C ALA A 68 -3.82 14.20 13.55
N PRO A 69 -3.91 14.65 12.27
CA PRO A 69 -4.68 13.97 11.25
C PRO A 69 -4.16 12.56 11.00
N ASN A 70 -5.08 11.63 10.75
CA ASN A 70 -4.74 10.25 10.45
C ASN A 70 -4.29 10.12 8.98
N LEU A 71 -2.99 10.27 8.73
CA LEU A 71 -2.38 10.05 7.41
C LEU A 71 -2.15 8.56 7.09
N ARG A 72 -2.59 7.65 7.97
CA ARG A 72 -2.34 6.20 7.91
C ARG A 72 -3.64 5.42 7.98
N GLN A 73 -4.65 5.87 7.22
CA GLN A 73 -5.97 5.27 7.21
C GLN A 73 -6.00 3.89 6.54
N VAL A 74 -5.18 3.72 5.49
CA VAL A 74 -5.04 2.47 4.75
C VAL A 74 -3.56 2.16 4.57
N HIS A 75 -3.16 0.93 4.86
CA HIS A 75 -1.83 0.39 4.58
C HIS A 75 -1.89 -0.52 3.37
N LEU A 76 -1.05 -0.26 2.36
CA LEU A 76 -0.95 -1.06 1.14
C LEU A 76 0.45 -1.67 1.02
N ILE A 77 0.52 -2.94 0.60
CA ILE A 77 1.77 -3.65 0.27
C ILE A 77 1.61 -4.29 -1.12
N HIS A 78 2.67 -4.29 -1.91
CA HIS A 78 2.73 -5.03 -3.18
C HIS A 78 3.06 -6.52 -2.92
N ALA A 79 2.36 -7.42 -3.57
CA ALA A 79 2.49 -8.87 -3.37
C ALA A 79 3.90 -9.39 -3.71
N GLU A 80 4.58 -8.73 -4.62
CA GLU A 80 5.94 -9.04 -5.07
C GLU A 80 6.96 -8.99 -3.91
N LEU A 81 6.69 -8.19 -2.86
CA LEU A 81 7.49 -8.22 -1.63
C LEU A 81 7.43 -9.59 -0.94
N PHE A 82 6.28 -10.26 -0.97
CA PHE A 82 6.16 -11.58 -0.33
C PHE A 82 6.98 -12.65 -1.06
N ASP A 83 7.16 -12.51 -2.37
CA ASP A 83 8.04 -13.39 -3.15
C ASP A 83 9.51 -13.13 -2.79
N GLU A 84 9.94 -11.87 -2.72
CA GLU A 84 11.29 -11.52 -2.23
C GLU A 84 11.55 -12.05 -0.81
N LEU A 85 10.58 -11.91 0.08
CA LEU A 85 10.70 -12.39 1.45
C LEU A 85 10.77 -13.92 1.51
N ARG A 86 10.02 -14.62 0.66
CA ARG A 86 10.07 -16.09 0.56
C ARG A 86 11.43 -16.57 0.09
N ASP A 87 12.03 -15.90 -0.90
CA ASP A 87 13.38 -16.21 -1.40
C ASP A 87 14.44 -15.95 -0.33
N ALA A 88 14.20 -15.01 0.57
CA ALA A 88 15.03 -14.74 1.74
C ALA A 88 14.72 -15.66 2.95
N GLY A 89 13.82 -16.64 2.81
CA GLY A 89 13.49 -17.63 3.83
C GLY A 89 12.37 -17.23 4.79
N PHE A 90 11.60 -16.19 4.48
CA PHE A 90 10.45 -15.73 5.31
C PHE A 90 9.13 -16.17 4.68
N ALA A 91 8.31 -16.92 5.41
CA ALA A 91 6.98 -17.34 4.97
C ALA A 91 5.93 -16.33 5.46
N ILE A 92 5.66 -15.31 4.66
CA ILE A 92 4.69 -14.24 4.96
C ILE A 92 3.55 -14.29 3.94
N SER A 93 2.32 -14.12 4.43
CA SER A 93 1.09 -14.09 3.64
C SER A 93 0.37 -12.74 3.80
N PRO A 94 -0.57 -12.40 2.89
CA PRO A 94 -1.36 -11.17 2.98
C PRO A 94 -2.02 -10.97 4.35
N GLY A 95 -1.99 -9.73 4.85
CA GLY A 95 -2.52 -9.32 6.15
C GLY A 95 -1.56 -9.50 7.32
N GLN A 96 -0.53 -10.33 7.19
CA GLN A 96 0.38 -10.63 8.30
C GLN A 96 1.28 -9.45 8.68
N MET A 97 1.61 -8.57 7.75
CA MET A 97 2.40 -7.37 8.03
C MET A 97 1.53 -6.17 8.44
N GLY A 98 0.23 -6.39 8.62
CA GLY A 98 -0.73 -5.38 9.09
C GLY A 98 -1.33 -4.53 7.99
N GLU A 99 -1.12 -4.87 6.73
CA GLU A 99 -1.71 -4.19 5.60
C GLU A 99 -3.21 -4.48 5.47
N ASN A 100 -3.90 -3.51 4.86
CA ASN A 100 -5.33 -3.61 4.52
C ASN A 100 -5.55 -4.06 3.08
N VAL A 101 -4.64 -3.69 2.18
CA VAL A 101 -4.72 -4.00 0.75
C VAL A 101 -3.38 -4.54 0.29
N THR A 102 -3.40 -5.72 -0.29
CA THR A 102 -2.26 -6.30 -1.02
C THR A 102 -2.51 -6.11 -2.50
N THR A 103 -1.64 -5.38 -3.20
CA THR A 103 -1.71 -5.16 -4.65
C THR A 103 -0.77 -6.10 -5.40
N SER A 104 -0.98 -6.30 -6.68
CA SER A 104 -0.07 -6.98 -7.59
C SER A 104 0.07 -6.20 -8.90
N GLY A 105 1.27 -6.18 -9.48
CA GLY A 105 1.55 -5.45 -10.71
C GLY A 105 1.57 -3.93 -10.56
N VAL A 106 1.77 -3.41 -9.33
CA VAL A 106 1.82 -1.98 -9.03
C VAL A 106 3.12 -1.65 -8.31
N ASP A 107 3.95 -0.80 -8.89
CA ASP A 107 5.12 -0.24 -8.20
C ASP A 107 4.69 0.81 -7.17
N LEU A 108 4.24 0.35 -6.00
CA LEU A 108 3.78 1.24 -4.91
C LEU A 108 4.90 2.14 -4.39
N LEU A 109 6.14 1.67 -4.36
CA LEU A 109 7.26 2.40 -3.75
C LEU A 109 7.79 3.51 -4.67
N GLY A 110 7.59 3.39 -5.98
CA GLY A 110 7.94 4.41 -6.98
C GLY A 110 6.91 5.53 -7.13
N LEU A 111 5.74 5.43 -6.47
CA LEU A 111 4.71 6.47 -6.52
C LEU A 111 5.16 7.74 -5.80
N PRO A 112 4.76 8.93 -6.26
CA PRO A 112 4.96 10.17 -5.52
C PRO A 112 3.89 10.36 -4.43
N VAL A 113 4.17 11.22 -3.45
CA VAL A 113 3.16 11.73 -2.51
C VAL A 113 2.02 12.37 -3.29
N GLY A 114 0.78 12.12 -2.89
CA GLY A 114 -0.42 12.63 -3.55
C GLY A 114 -0.87 11.83 -4.78
N ALA A 115 -0.17 10.75 -5.14
CA ALA A 115 -0.67 9.81 -6.15
C ALA A 115 -2.00 9.20 -5.68
N ARG A 116 -2.97 9.07 -6.57
CA ARG A 116 -4.26 8.46 -6.29
C ARG A 116 -4.34 7.07 -6.87
N LEU A 117 -4.84 6.15 -6.08
CA LEU A 117 -5.12 4.78 -6.49
C LEU A 117 -6.63 4.60 -6.49
N HIS A 118 -7.18 4.34 -7.67
CA HIS A 118 -8.57 3.91 -7.85
C HIS A 118 -8.61 2.40 -7.67
N LEU A 119 -9.32 1.95 -6.64
CA LEU A 119 -9.39 0.54 -6.22
C LEU A 119 -10.79 0.02 -6.56
N GLY A 120 -10.89 -0.84 -7.58
CA GLY A 120 -12.17 -1.25 -8.13
C GLY A 120 -12.92 -0.08 -8.78
N ASP A 121 -14.25 -0.09 -8.63
CA ASP A 121 -15.13 0.85 -9.36
C ASP A 121 -15.27 2.22 -8.68
N GLU A 122 -15.25 2.27 -7.33
CA GLU A 122 -15.67 3.46 -6.57
C GLU A 122 -14.60 4.01 -5.62
N ALA A 123 -13.83 3.12 -4.98
CA ALA A 123 -12.92 3.54 -3.92
C ALA A 123 -11.70 4.26 -4.48
N VAL A 124 -11.33 5.39 -3.84
CA VAL A 124 -10.13 6.15 -4.17
C VAL A 124 -9.34 6.44 -2.92
N VAL A 125 -8.04 6.13 -2.94
CA VAL A 125 -7.11 6.48 -1.86
C VAL A 125 -5.99 7.37 -2.40
N GLU A 126 -5.50 8.28 -1.57
CA GLU A 126 -4.38 9.17 -1.88
C GLU A 126 -3.16 8.79 -1.04
N VAL A 127 -2.04 8.58 -1.69
CA VAL A 127 -0.78 8.16 -1.06
C VAL A 127 -0.21 9.28 -0.21
N THR A 128 0.05 9.01 1.06
CA THR A 128 0.58 9.97 2.03
C THR A 128 2.07 9.77 2.32
N GLY A 129 2.59 8.55 2.20
CA GLY A 129 4.00 8.27 2.42
C GLY A 129 4.31 6.80 2.64
N LEU A 130 5.56 6.53 3.03
CA LEU A 130 6.04 5.18 3.31
C LEU A 130 5.62 4.70 4.70
N ARG A 131 5.32 3.40 4.79
CA ARG A 131 5.24 2.73 6.08
C ARG A 131 6.66 2.47 6.60
N ASN A 132 6.98 3.03 7.76
CA ASN A 132 8.24 2.71 8.42
C ASN A 132 8.15 1.33 9.10
N PRO A 133 9.00 0.33 8.73
CA PRO A 133 9.01 -0.96 9.41
C PRO A 133 9.29 -0.80 10.89
N CYS A 134 8.71 -1.65 11.72
CA CYS A 134 8.93 -1.61 13.15
C CYS A 134 9.33 -3.00 13.69
N SER A 135 9.90 -3.03 14.90
CA SER A 135 10.38 -4.26 15.54
C SER A 135 9.29 -5.32 15.78
N GLN A 136 8.00 -4.94 15.68
CA GLN A 136 6.91 -5.90 15.78
C GLN A 136 6.95 -6.95 14.67
N LEU A 137 7.51 -6.64 13.49
CA LEU A 137 7.70 -7.61 12.41
C LEU A 137 8.57 -8.80 12.85
N ASN A 138 9.56 -8.57 13.72
CA ASN A 138 10.40 -9.64 14.26
C ASN A 138 9.66 -10.59 15.22
N LYS A 139 8.44 -10.22 15.67
CA LYS A 139 7.57 -11.15 16.43
C LYS A 139 6.90 -12.18 15.53
N LEU A 140 6.74 -11.89 14.23
CA LEU A 140 6.27 -12.85 13.24
C LEU A 140 7.39 -13.84 12.93
N GLN A 141 8.52 -13.31 12.49
CA GLN A 141 9.73 -14.09 12.23
C GLN A 141 10.97 -13.25 12.57
N PRO A 142 11.94 -13.78 13.34
CA PRO A 142 13.17 -13.09 13.65
C PRO A 142 13.91 -12.64 12.38
N GLY A 143 14.30 -11.37 12.32
CA GLY A 143 14.99 -10.78 11.15
C GLY A 143 14.06 -10.19 10.08
N LEU A 144 12.74 -10.40 10.16
CA LEU A 144 11.79 -9.93 9.14
C LEU A 144 11.82 -8.40 8.98
N MET A 145 11.98 -7.65 10.08
CA MET A 145 12.10 -6.19 9.97
C MET A 145 13.30 -5.79 9.10
N ALA A 146 14.45 -6.42 9.28
CA ALA A 146 15.65 -6.15 8.47
C ALA A 146 15.45 -6.54 7.01
N ALA A 147 14.74 -7.64 6.71
CA ALA A 147 14.44 -8.09 5.37
C ALA A 147 13.52 -7.12 4.59
N THR A 148 12.73 -6.29 5.30
CA THR A 148 11.93 -5.21 4.68
C THR A 148 12.70 -3.91 4.46
N LEU A 149 14.00 -3.91 4.73
CA LEU A 149 14.91 -2.79 4.49
C LEU A 149 15.96 -3.20 3.46
N ALA A 150 16.30 -2.29 2.57
CA ALA A 150 17.35 -2.45 1.59
C ALA A 150 18.17 -1.16 1.47
N ARG A 151 19.19 -1.17 0.62
CA ARG A 151 19.90 0.03 0.19
C ARG A 151 19.88 0.08 -1.33
N ASP A 152 19.66 1.27 -1.88
CA ASP A 152 19.76 1.49 -3.32
C ASP A 152 21.23 1.59 -3.77
N GLY A 153 21.46 1.72 -5.07
CA GLY A 153 22.79 1.86 -5.65
C GLY A 153 23.60 3.07 -5.16
N ALA A 154 22.93 4.08 -4.59
CA ALA A 154 23.55 5.25 -3.97
C ALA A 154 23.75 5.12 -2.45
N GLY A 155 23.35 3.95 -1.86
CA GLY A 155 23.46 3.67 -0.45
C GLY A 155 22.31 4.20 0.43
N ASN A 156 21.28 4.81 -0.17
CA ASN A 156 20.13 5.30 0.57
C ASN A 156 19.26 4.15 1.10
N LEU A 157 18.65 4.36 2.27
CA LEU A 157 17.77 3.36 2.89
C LEU A 157 16.44 3.26 2.14
N VAL A 158 16.17 2.10 1.58
CA VAL A 158 14.88 1.75 0.95
C VAL A 158 14.01 1.00 1.96
N ARG A 159 12.77 1.47 2.17
CA ARG A 159 11.77 0.86 3.05
C ARG A 159 10.73 0.16 2.21
N LYS A 160 10.69 -1.18 2.27
CA LYS A 160 9.84 -2.02 1.43
C LYS A 160 8.51 -2.43 2.09
N ALA A 161 8.25 -2.02 3.34
CA ALA A 161 7.05 -2.43 4.07
C ALA A 161 5.75 -1.74 3.59
N GLY A 162 5.73 -1.23 2.37
CA GLY A 162 4.56 -0.64 1.74
C GLY A 162 4.37 0.85 2.00
N ILE A 163 3.19 1.32 1.65
CA ILE A 163 2.80 2.73 1.69
C ILE A 163 1.56 2.95 2.56
N MET A 164 1.38 4.18 2.99
CA MET A 164 0.21 4.65 3.70
C MET A 164 -0.62 5.57 2.82
N ALA A 165 -1.93 5.55 3.01
CA ALA A 165 -2.86 6.36 2.25
C ALA A 165 -4.03 6.83 3.12
N VAL A 166 -4.73 7.88 2.64
CA VAL A 166 -6.02 8.35 3.14
C VAL A 166 -7.09 8.04 2.11
N VAL A 167 -8.33 7.84 2.56
CA VAL A 167 -9.47 7.55 1.68
C VAL A 167 -10.09 8.85 1.22
N LEU A 168 -10.15 9.08 -0.09
CA LEU A 168 -10.80 10.23 -0.72
C LEU A 168 -12.25 9.92 -1.12
N ALA A 169 -12.50 8.72 -1.66
CA ALA A 169 -13.85 8.28 -2.03
C ALA A 169 -14.13 6.91 -1.43
N SER A 170 -15.33 6.78 -0.85
CA SER A 170 -15.78 5.53 -0.26
C SER A 170 -16.09 4.49 -1.34
N GLY A 171 -15.89 3.21 -1.03
CA GLY A 171 -16.24 2.10 -1.91
C GLY A 171 -15.91 0.77 -1.27
N GLU A 172 -16.48 -0.29 -1.82
CA GLU A 172 -16.13 -1.66 -1.47
C GLU A 172 -14.94 -2.12 -2.32
N VAL A 173 -14.01 -2.85 -1.70
CA VAL A 173 -12.77 -3.32 -2.32
C VAL A 173 -12.58 -4.80 -2.01
N ARG A 174 -12.23 -5.59 -3.02
CA ARG A 174 -12.06 -7.04 -2.89
C ARG A 174 -10.89 -7.56 -3.72
N GLY A 175 -10.47 -8.78 -3.45
CA GLY A 175 -9.49 -9.47 -4.30
C GLY A 175 -10.00 -9.62 -5.73
N GLY A 176 -9.13 -9.36 -6.72
CA GLY A 176 -9.46 -9.36 -8.14
C GLY A 176 -9.83 -7.98 -8.71
N ASP A 177 -10.15 -7.00 -7.88
CA ASP A 177 -10.44 -5.64 -8.36
C ASP A 177 -9.21 -5.01 -9.04
N SER A 178 -9.44 -4.18 -10.04
CA SER A 178 -8.40 -3.43 -10.75
C SER A 178 -7.83 -2.31 -9.88
N VAL A 179 -6.55 -1.98 -10.12
CA VAL A 179 -5.90 -0.80 -9.55
C VAL A 179 -5.47 0.12 -10.69
N ARG A 180 -6.01 1.34 -10.72
CA ARG A 180 -5.62 2.38 -11.67
C ARG A 180 -4.94 3.53 -10.93
N ILE A 181 -3.83 4.00 -11.48
CA ILE A 181 -3.00 5.06 -10.90
C ILE A 181 -3.31 6.39 -11.57
N GLU A 182 -3.48 7.43 -10.76
CA GLU A 182 -3.55 8.83 -11.18
C GLU A 182 -2.43 9.59 -10.49
N LEU A 183 -1.49 10.14 -11.27
CA LEU A 183 -0.37 10.90 -10.73
C LEU A 183 -0.79 12.35 -10.43
N PRO A 184 -0.27 12.97 -9.36
CA PRO A 184 -0.49 14.39 -9.10
C PRO A 184 0.23 15.24 -10.15
N PRO A 185 -0.12 16.53 -10.29
CA PRO A 185 0.66 17.46 -11.12
C PRO A 185 2.12 17.53 -10.67
N PRO A 186 3.08 17.69 -11.61
CA PRO A 186 4.48 17.91 -11.25
C PRO A 186 4.68 19.28 -10.54
N PRO A 187 5.77 19.43 -9.74
CA PRO A 187 6.85 18.48 -9.51
C PRO A 187 6.46 17.36 -8.53
N HIS A 188 6.83 16.13 -8.85
CA HIS A 188 6.56 14.98 -7.99
C HIS A 188 7.49 14.96 -6.78
N GLN A 189 6.95 14.68 -5.61
CA GLN A 189 7.71 14.51 -4.37
C GLN A 189 7.85 13.02 -4.03
N PRO A 190 9.08 12.54 -3.76
CA PRO A 190 9.30 11.15 -3.37
C PRO A 190 8.66 10.85 -2.02
N LEU A 191 8.32 9.58 -1.80
CA LEU A 191 7.71 9.13 -0.56
C LEU A 191 8.72 9.21 0.60
N ALA A 192 8.27 9.76 1.72
CA ALA A 192 8.96 9.73 3.00
C ALA A 192 8.11 8.99 4.05
N PRO A 193 8.70 8.47 5.14
CA PRO A 193 7.93 7.85 6.21
C PRO A 193 6.92 8.81 6.86
N VAL A 194 5.66 8.36 7.03
CA VAL A 194 4.57 9.09 7.69
C VAL A 194 4.13 8.42 9.00
#